data_26ab74b0f5987ff52217fd41ae993b84
#
_entry.id   26ab74b0f5987ff52217fd41ae993b84
#
_cell.length_a   1.000
_cell.length_b   1.000
_cell.length_c   1.000
_cell.angle_alpha   90.00
_cell.angle_beta   90.00
_cell.angle_gamma   90.00
#
_symmetry.space_group_name_H-M   'P 1'
#
loop_
_entity.id
_entity.type
_entity.pdbx_description
1 polymer ?
#
loop_
_entity_poly.entity_id
_entity_poly.type
_entity_poly.pdbx_seq_one_letter_code
_entity_poly.pdbx_strand_id
1 'polypeptide(L)'
;MVQLTSDLFRFLEELKANNDRIWFKSNQARFEQTVREPLLAFIAAFEEPLANISPSMLAIAKKSGGSMFRIHRDTRFSKDKSPYKTWAAVQFRHEAGRDAHAPCYYLHLAPGDVFVGAGIWHPDRAALDAIRVLIDEKPAKWVKARDAVLLAGWDLEGDALKRIPRGYAADHPLADDLRRKDFIAVRRLSEQDVVQSGFLQRYTDLCREPIKLMKFLTEALGLPF
;
A
#
# COMPACT_ATOMS: atom_id res chain seq x y z
N MET A 1 20.07 8.73 11.64
CA MET A 1 18.78 7.99 11.66
C MET A 1 17.84 8.64 10.66
N VAL A 2 17.13 7.85 9.86
CA VAL A 2 16.13 8.38 8.93
C VAL A 2 14.90 8.81 9.73
N GLN A 3 14.46 10.04 9.51
CA GLN A 3 13.28 10.61 10.19
C GLN A 3 12.46 11.39 9.18
N LEU A 4 11.16 11.10 9.13
CA LEU A 4 10.18 11.94 8.46
C LEU A 4 9.74 13.03 9.45
N THR A 5 9.51 14.23 8.96
CA THR A 5 9.20 15.38 9.80
C THR A 5 7.84 15.98 9.45
N SER A 6 7.30 16.80 10.33
CA SER A 6 6.04 17.54 10.09
C SER A 6 6.11 18.46 8.87
N ASP A 7 7.31 18.83 8.41
CA ASP A 7 7.48 19.66 7.21
C ASP A 7 6.98 18.96 5.94
N LEU A 8 6.99 17.61 5.92
CA LEU A 8 6.39 16.81 4.84
C LEU A 8 4.89 17.10 4.74
N PHE A 9 4.17 16.98 5.84
CA PHE A 9 2.72 17.22 5.87
C PHE A 9 2.37 18.69 5.63
N ARG A 10 3.14 19.61 6.21
CA ARG A 10 2.99 21.06 5.97
C ARG A 10 3.15 21.39 4.49
N PHE A 11 4.16 20.83 3.81
CA PHE A 11 4.34 21.03 2.38
C PHE A 11 3.14 20.52 1.57
N LEU A 12 2.63 19.31 1.89
CA LEU A 12 1.48 18.73 1.20
C LEU A 12 0.19 19.54 1.41
N GLU A 13 -0.01 20.08 2.62
CA GLU A 13 -1.16 20.97 2.90
C GLU A 13 -1.09 22.27 2.11
N GLU A 14 0.08 22.91 2.07
CA GLU A 14 0.29 24.11 1.26
C GLU A 14 0.14 23.82 -0.24
N LEU A 15 0.62 22.66 -0.71
CA LEU A 15 0.42 22.22 -2.09
C LEU A 15 -1.06 22.00 -2.41
N LYS A 16 -1.86 21.52 -1.45
CA LYS A 16 -3.30 21.35 -1.61
C LYS A 16 -4.00 22.70 -1.81
N ALA A 17 -3.57 23.73 -1.08
CA ALA A 17 -4.09 25.08 -1.20
C ALA A 17 -3.61 25.80 -2.49
N ASN A 18 -2.45 25.40 -3.06
CA ASN A 18 -1.78 26.08 -4.17
C ASN A 18 -1.38 25.09 -5.27
N ASN A 19 -2.34 24.28 -5.76
CA ASN A 19 -2.04 23.19 -6.68
C ASN A 19 -1.92 23.65 -8.13
N ASP A 20 -0.88 24.45 -8.41
CA ASP A 20 -0.55 24.95 -9.74
C ASP A 20 0.97 24.83 -10.03
N ARG A 21 1.33 24.98 -11.31
CA ARG A 21 2.70 24.78 -11.79
C ARG A 21 3.64 25.93 -11.36
N ILE A 22 3.15 27.13 -11.20
CA ILE A 22 3.98 28.31 -10.86
C ILE A 22 4.40 28.18 -9.40
N TRP A 23 3.44 27.93 -8.51
CA TRP A 23 3.71 27.71 -7.09
C TRP A 23 4.66 26.52 -6.87
N PHE A 24 4.39 25.39 -7.51
CA PHE A 24 5.24 24.21 -7.36
C PHE A 24 6.67 24.46 -7.84
N LYS A 25 6.85 25.12 -8.99
CA LYS A 25 8.18 25.48 -9.50
C LYS A 25 8.96 26.34 -8.51
N SER A 26 8.32 27.31 -7.89
CA SER A 26 8.92 28.17 -6.86
C SER A 26 9.26 27.44 -5.56
N ASN A 27 8.55 26.34 -5.28
CA ASN A 27 8.73 25.50 -4.08
C ASN A 27 9.41 24.16 -4.36
N GLN A 28 9.94 23.93 -5.57
CA GLN A 28 10.51 22.64 -5.97
C GLN A 28 11.67 22.20 -5.08
N ALA A 29 12.59 23.12 -4.71
CA ALA A 29 13.70 22.80 -3.81
C ALA A 29 13.20 22.34 -2.43
N ARG A 30 12.15 22.99 -1.92
CA ARG A 30 11.52 22.61 -0.66
C ARG A 30 10.86 21.24 -0.76
N PHE A 31 10.18 20.91 -1.88
CA PHE A 31 9.65 19.56 -2.15
C PHE A 31 10.75 18.49 -2.11
N GLU A 32 11.91 18.77 -2.75
CA GLU A 32 13.05 17.83 -2.71
C GLU A 32 13.49 17.59 -1.25
N GLN A 33 13.70 18.66 -0.48
CA GLN A 33 14.25 18.59 0.87
C GLN A 33 13.27 18.01 1.91
N THR A 34 11.99 18.33 1.83
CA THR A 34 11.02 17.98 2.89
C THR A 34 10.21 16.74 2.57
N VAL A 35 10.07 16.36 1.30
CA VAL A 35 9.25 15.22 0.89
C VAL A 35 10.08 14.13 0.20
N ARG A 36 10.76 14.46 -0.91
CA ARG A 36 11.38 13.44 -1.75
C ARG A 36 12.61 12.82 -1.12
N GLU A 37 13.58 13.61 -0.69
CA GLU A 37 14.82 13.10 -0.11
C GLU A 37 14.59 12.31 1.18
N PRO A 38 13.74 12.78 2.14
CA PRO A 38 13.42 11.98 3.32
C PRO A 38 12.73 10.65 3.00
N LEU A 39 11.83 10.62 2.01
CA LEU A 39 11.17 9.36 1.61
C LEU A 39 12.12 8.43 0.87
N LEU A 40 13.02 8.93 0.03
CA LEU A 40 14.05 8.10 -0.60
C LEU A 40 15.01 7.51 0.45
N ALA A 41 15.40 8.30 1.45
CA ALA A 41 16.20 7.81 2.56
C ALA A 41 15.43 6.74 3.39
N PHE A 42 14.13 6.93 3.62
CA PHE A 42 13.27 5.95 4.28
C PHE A 42 13.20 4.64 3.48
N ILE A 43 13.00 4.71 2.16
CA ILE A 43 12.96 3.54 1.28
C ILE A 43 14.28 2.79 1.32
N ALA A 44 15.42 3.49 1.22
CA ALA A 44 16.74 2.88 1.28
C ALA A 44 17.00 2.19 2.62
N ALA A 45 16.61 2.82 3.73
CA ALA A 45 16.77 2.25 5.06
C ALA A 45 15.83 1.08 5.35
N PHE A 46 14.72 0.96 4.60
CA PHE A 46 13.78 -0.14 4.74
C PHE A 46 14.15 -1.37 3.88
N GLU A 47 15.14 -1.30 3.01
CA GLU A 47 15.53 -2.39 2.10
C GLU A 47 15.89 -3.67 2.86
N GLU A 48 16.82 -3.61 3.81
CA GLU A 48 17.22 -4.76 4.63
C GLU A 48 16.09 -5.27 5.55
N PRO A 49 15.36 -4.40 6.32
CA PRO A 49 14.20 -4.83 7.08
C PRO A 49 13.13 -5.52 6.23
N LEU A 50 12.85 -5.04 5.01
CA LEU A 50 11.89 -5.62 4.10
C LEU A 50 12.36 -7.00 3.58
N ALA A 51 13.62 -7.13 3.18
CA ALA A 51 14.21 -8.39 2.75
C ALA A 51 14.13 -9.48 3.85
N ASN A 52 14.25 -9.08 5.13
CA ASN A 52 14.06 -9.96 6.28
C ASN A 52 12.58 -10.36 6.51
N ILE A 53 11.62 -9.59 5.99
CA ILE A 53 10.18 -9.94 6.03
C ILE A 53 9.85 -10.86 4.85
N SER A 54 10.25 -10.46 3.66
CA SER A 54 10.03 -11.17 2.40
C SER A 54 11.13 -10.80 1.39
N PRO A 55 12.04 -11.75 1.05
CA PRO A 55 13.10 -11.51 0.07
C PRO A 55 12.59 -11.11 -1.31
N SER A 56 11.35 -11.51 -1.64
CA SER A 56 10.74 -11.22 -2.94
C SER A 56 10.11 -9.83 -3.04
N MET A 57 10.11 -9.05 -1.95
CA MET A 57 9.61 -7.67 -1.95
C MET A 57 10.75 -6.67 -2.12
N LEU A 58 10.54 -5.63 -2.94
CA LEU A 58 11.59 -4.71 -3.34
C LEU A 58 11.39 -3.31 -2.76
N ALA A 59 12.41 -2.77 -2.11
CA ALA A 59 12.53 -1.37 -1.72
C ALA A 59 13.53 -0.67 -2.66
N ILE A 60 13.03 0.12 -3.61
CA ILE A 60 13.86 0.73 -4.66
C ILE A 60 13.87 2.25 -4.46
N ALA A 61 14.94 2.78 -3.88
CA ALA A 61 15.14 4.21 -3.61
C ALA A 61 15.62 4.97 -4.86
N LYS A 62 14.71 5.17 -5.83
CA LYS A 62 15.00 5.92 -7.06
C LYS A 62 14.00 7.06 -7.25
N LYS A 63 14.45 8.19 -7.79
CA LYS A 63 13.61 9.37 -8.10
C LYS A 63 12.51 9.07 -9.12
N SER A 64 12.71 8.09 -10.00
CA SER A 64 11.75 7.64 -11.00
C SER A 64 11.83 6.13 -11.17
N GLY A 65 10.68 5.47 -11.29
CA GLY A 65 10.59 4.00 -11.45
C GLY A 65 10.97 3.20 -10.20
N GLY A 66 11.10 3.85 -9.04
CA GLY A 66 11.34 3.22 -7.75
C GLY A 66 10.05 3.00 -6.96
N SER A 67 10.21 2.79 -5.65
CA SER A 67 9.12 2.55 -4.72
C SER A 67 8.30 3.80 -4.41
N MET A 68 8.83 5.01 -4.60
CA MET A 68 8.11 6.26 -4.37
C MET A 68 7.23 6.62 -5.57
N PHE A 69 5.97 6.99 -5.32
CA PHE A 69 5.09 7.52 -6.36
C PHE A 69 5.52 8.92 -6.81
N ARG A 70 5.43 9.20 -8.12
CA ARG A 70 5.64 10.54 -8.65
C ARG A 70 4.59 11.51 -8.12
N ILE A 71 4.98 12.75 -7.84
CA ILE A 71 4.09 13.81 -7.38
C ILE A 71 3.07 14.23 -8.46
N HIS A 72 3.42 14.13 -9.74
CA HIS A 72 2.55 14.52 -10.85
C HIS A 72 1.34 13.59 -10.97
N ARG A 73 0.17 14.18 -11.16
CA ARG A 73 -1.07 13.45 -11.47
C ARG A 73 -1.15 13.12 -12.97
N ASP A 74 -1.82 12.02 -13.27
CA ASP A 74 -2.33 11.77 -14.62
C ASP A 74 -3.72 12.42 -14.73
N THR A 75 -3.78 13.55 -15.42
CA THR A 75 -5.02 14.34 -15.54
C THR A 75 -5.74 14.12 -16.87
N ARG A 76 -5.25 13.19 -17.72
CA ARG A 76 -5.81 12.98 -19.07
C ARG A 76 -7.31 12.69 -19.04
N PHE A 77 -7.75 11.83 -18.14
CA PHE A 77 -9.14 11.39 -18.01
C PHE A 77 -9.84 11.92 -16.74
N SER A 78 -9.17 12.78 -15.96
CA SER A 78 -9.75 13.36 -14.75
C SER A 78 -10.52 14.65 -15.05
N LYS A 79 -11.65 14.86 -14.36
CA LYS A 79 -12.36 16.16 -14.35
C LYS A 79 -11.53 17.22 -13.62
N ASP A 80 -10.90 16.85 -12.52
CA ASP A 80 -9.97 17.70 -11.80
C ASP A 80 -8.62 17.73 -12.52
N LYS A 81 -8.23 18.93 -12.98
CA LYS A 81 -7.00 19.18 -13.75
C LYS A 81 -5.83 19.63 -12.88
N SER A 82 -5.94 19.58 -11.56
CA SER A 82 -4.84 19.87 -10.63
C SER A 82 -3.61 19.03 -10.98
N PRO A 83 -2.45 19.63 -11.22
CA PRO A 83 -1.30 18.90 -11.79
C PRO A 83 -0.58 17.98 -10.82
N TYR A 84 -0.74 18.17 -9.51
CA TYR A 84 0.00 17.44 -8.50
C TYR A 84 -0.91 16.65 -7.55
N LYS A 85 -0.38 15.56 -7.01
CA LYS A 85 -0.98 14.84 -5.90
C LYS A 85 -0.77 15.64 -4.62
N THR A 86 -1.76 15.66 -3.76
CA THR A 86 -1.70 16.30 -2.43
C THR A 86 -1.30 15.29 -1.34
N TRP A 87 -0.68 14.22 -1.75
CA TRP A 87 -0.20 13.13 -0.91
C TRP A 87 1.12 12.57 -1.47
N ALA A 88 1.91 12.00 -0.60
CA ALA A 88 3.07 11.20 -0.95
C ALA A 88 2.82 9.74 -0.58
N ALA A 89 3.35 8.81 -1.36
CA ALA A 89 3.23 7.40 -1.05
C ALA A 89 4.42 6.60 -1.52
N VAL A 90 4.59 5.45 -0.86
CA VAL A 90 5.61 4.46 -1.18
C VAL A 90 4.93 3.10 -1.35
N GLN A 91 5.33 2.34 -2.37
CA GLN A 91 4.86 0.98 -2.62
C GLN A 91 6.06 0.05 -2.74
N PHE A 92 6.09 -0.96 -1.90
CA PHE A 92 7.09 -2.02 -1.93
C PHE A 92 6.48 -3.22 -2.64
N ARG A 93 6.84 -3.39 -3.91
CA ARG A 93 6.23 -4.38 -4.81
C ARG A 93 6.98 -5.69 -4.74
N HIS A 94 6.27 -6.76 -5.08
CA HIS A 94 6.87 -8.05 -5.36
C HIS A 94 7.78 -7.96 -6.60
N GLU A 95 8.90 -8.68 -6.61
CA GLU A 95 9.87 -8.67 -7.73
C GLU A 95 9.25 -9.14 -9.07
N ALA A 96 8.31 -10.10 -9.02
CA ALA A 96 7.54 -10.54 -10.18
C ALA A 96 6.52 -9.49 -10.66
N GLY A 97 6.26 -8.45 -9.86
CA GLY A 97 5.22 -7.48 -10.11
C GLY A 97 5.71 -6.28 -10.92
N ARG A 98 6.05 -6.46 -12.20
CA ARG A 98 5.98 -5.33 -13.15
C ARG A 98 4.56 -4.86 -13.36
N ASP A 99 3.57 -5.70 -13.10
CA ASP A 99 2.14 -5.41 -13.11
C ASP A 99 1.58 -5.28 -11.68
N ALA A 100 0.56 -4.43 -11.54
CA ALA A 100 -0.09 -4.05 -10.28
C ALA A 100 -0.86 -5.21 -9.59
N HIS A 101 -0.70 -6.44 -10.05
CA HIS A 101 -1.51 -7.60 -9.66
C HIS A 101 -0.82 -8.54 -8.66
N ALA A 102 0.38 -8.17 -8.18
CA ALA A 102 1.05 -8.90 -7.09
C ALA A 102 0.84 -8.18 -5.76
N PRO A 103 0.85 -8.92 -4.62
CA PRO A 103 0.78 -8.32 -3.30
C PRO A 103 1.90 -7.30 -3.08
N CYS A 104 1.60 -6.25 -2.34
CA CYS A 104 2.58 -5.22 -2.00
C CYS A 104 2.36 -4.70 -0.58
N TYR A 105 3.38 -4.04 -0.03
CA TYR A 105 3.24 -3.16 1.12
C TYR A 105 3.13 -1.71 0.63
N TYR A 106 2.35 -0.91 1.33
CA TYR A 106 2.07 0.46 0.94
C TYR A 106 2.08 1.40 2.14
N LEU A 107 2.62 2.59 1.98
CA LEU A 107 2.56 3.68 2.95
C LEU A 107 1.95 4.91 2.28
N HIS A 108 0.86 5.41 2.83
CA HIS A 108 0.18 6.63 2.39
C HIS A 108 0.39 7.75 3.39
N LEU A 109 0.77 8.92 2.89
CA LEU A 109 1.07 10.10 3.66
C LEU A 109 0.34 11.30 3.06
N ALA A 110 -0.83 11.63 3.60
CA ALA A 110 -1.56 12.84 3.27
C ALA A 110 -1.96 13.55 4.57
N PRO A 111 -2.09 14.89 4.56
CA PRO A 111 -2.63 15.60 5.70
C PRO A 111 -4.01 15.09 6.08
N GLY A 112 -4.14 14.58 7.32
CA GLY A 112 -5.38 14.00 7.85
C GLY A 112 -5.72 12.59 7.34
N ASP A 113 -4.91 11.99 6.46
CA ASP A 113 -5.13 10.63 5.95
C ASP A 113 -3.79 9.89 5.81
N VAL A 114 -3.41 9.17 6.86
CA VAL A 114 -2.17 8.39 6.94
C VAL A 114 -2.51 6.93 7.18
N PHE A 115 -1.97 6.03 6.35
CA PHE A 115 -2.18 4.60 6.55
C PHE A 115 -1.08 3.72 5.96
N VAL A 116 -0.98 2.52 6.48
CA VAL A 116 -0.21 1.41 5.93
C VAL A 116 -1.17 0.42 5.29
N GLY A 117 -0.84 -0.05 4.11
CA GLY A 117 -1.59 -1.08 3.39
C GLY A 117 -0.73 -2.33 3.16
N ALA A 118 -1.37 -3.51 3.14
CA ALA A 118 -0.73 -4.76 2.77
C ALA A 118 -1.73 -5.67 2.03
N GLY A 119 -1.35 -6.16 0.85
CA GLY A 119 -2.22 -7.00 0.04
C GLY A 119 -2.26 -6.62 -1.43
N ILE A 120 -3.37 -6.86 -2.09
CA ILE A 120 -3.58 -6.59 -3.52
C ILE A 120 -4.76 -5.64 -3.70
N TRP A 121 -4.50 -4.48 -4.30
CA TRP A 121 -5.49 -3.50 -4.70
C TRP A 121 -5.80 -3.66 -6.19
N HIS A 122 -7.08 -3.81 -6.53
CA HIS A 122 -7.58 -4.00 -7.89
C HIS A 122 -6.85 -5.14 -8.67
N PRO A 123 -6.81 -6.38 -8.12
CA PRO A 123 -6.27 -7.51 -8.86
C PRO A 123 -6.97 -7.66 -10.20
N ASP A 124 -6.27 -8.15 -11.21
CA ASP A 124 -6.90 -8.55 -12.45
C ASP A 124 -7.81 -9.76 -12.24
N ARG A 125 -8.54 -10.13 -13.30
CA ARG A 125 -9.49 -11.24 -13.20
C ARG A 125 -8.79 -12.57 -12.87
N ALA A 126 -7.63 -12.83 -13.46
CA ALA A 126 -6.91 -14.08 -13.24
C ALA A 126 -6.41 -14.20 -11.78
N ALA A 127 -5.82 -13.14 -11.25
CA ALA A 127 -5.40 -13.05 -9.85
C ALA A 127 -6.60 -13.18 -8.89
N LEU A 128 -7.70 -12.50 -9.20
CA LEU A 128 -8.91 -12.55 -8.38
C LEU A 128 -9.53 -13.96 -8.35
N ASP A 129 -9.60 -14.62 -9.49
CA ASP A 129 -10.13 -15.97 -9.61
C ASP A 129 -9.20 -16.98 -8.88
N ALA A 130 -7.86 -16.85 -9.00
CA ALA A 130 -6.89 -17.69 -8.28
C ALA A 130 -7.01 -17.54 -6.76
N ILE A 131 -7.18 -16.31 -6.25
CA ILE A 131 -7.37 -16.07 -4.82
C ILE A 131 -8.67 -16.74 -4.33
N ARG A 132 -9.77 -16.63 -5.07
CA ARG A 132 -11.04 -17.25 -4.72
C ARG A 132 -10.97 -18.76 -4.71
N VAL A 133 -10.30 -19.37 -5.69
CA VAL A 133 -10.04 -20.82 -5.72
C VAL A 133 -9.30 -21.25 -4.46
N LEU A 134 -8.25 -20.54 -4.07
CA LEU A 134 -7.49 -20.90 -2.86
C LEU A 134 -8.30 -20.69 -1.57
N ILE A 135 -9.20 -19.71 -1.52
CA ILE A 135 -10.13 -19.51 -0.38
C ILE A 135 -11.07 -20.68 -0.24
N ASP A 136 -11.63 -21.18 -1.35
CA ASP A 136 -12.53 -22.33 -1.39
C ASP A 136 -11.82 -23.64 -1.05
N GLU A 137 -10.65 -23.88 -1.62
CA GLU A 137 -9.85 -25.10 -1.38
C GLU A 137 -9.21 -25.16 0.01
N LYS A 138 -8.81 -24.00 0.56
CA LYS A 138 -8.11 -23.91 1.86
C LYS A 138 -8.78 -22.90 2.82
N PRO A 139 -10.08 -23.11 3.15
CA PRO A 139 -10.84 -22.14 3.93
C PRO A 139 -10.24 -21.84 5.30
N ALA A 140 -9.75 -22.84 6.00
CA ALA A 140 -9.12 -22.66 7.32
C ALA A 140 -7.83 -21.82 7.24
N LYS A 141 -7.07 -21.93 6.15
CA LYS A 141 -5.85 -21.12 5.93
C LYS A 141 -6.20 -19.68 5.68
N TRP A 142 -7.25 -19.42 4.87
CA TRP A 142 -7.77 -18.08 4.65
C TRP A 142 -8.26 -17.44 5.94
N VAL A 143 -9.14 -18.12 6.66
CA VAL A 143 -9.68 -17.62 7.94
C VAL A 143 -8.55 -17.26 8.91
N LYS A 144 -7.54 -18.12 9.06
CA LYS A 144 -6.38 -17.86 9.90
C LYS A 144 -5.57 -16.63 9.44
N ALA A 145 -5.47 -16.40 8.13
CA ALA A 145 -4.76 -15.25 7.57
C ALA A 145 -5.56 -13.95 7.77
N ARG A 146 -6.86 -13.98 7.45
CA ARG A 146 -7.80 -12.88 7.63
C ARG A 146 -7.92 -12.46 9.09
N ASP A 147 -8.20 -13.42 9.97
CA ASP A 147 -8.45 -13.13 11.39
C ASP A 147 -7.19 -12.62 12.09
N ALA A 148 -5.99 -13.05 11.64
CA ALA A 148 -4.74 -12.54 12.19
C ALA A 148 -4.56 -11.03 11.99
N VAL A 149 -4.95 -10.49 10.81
CA VAL A 149 -4.86 -9.04 10.56
C VAL A 149 -5.96 -8.28 11.30
N LEU A 150 -7.18 -8.83 11.37
CA LEU A 150 -8.27 -8.22 12.12
C LEU A 150 -7.96 -8.12 13.62
N LEU A 151 -7.43 -9.19 14.21
CA LEU A 151 -6.99 -9.22 15.61
C LEU A 151 -5.83 -8.26 15.92
N ALA A 152 -4.96 -8.03 14.92
CA ALA A 152 -3.90 -7.03 15.03
C ALA A 152 -4.41 -5.58 14.84
N GLY A 153 -5.72 -5.40 14.62
CA GLY A 153 -6.37 -4.09 14.48
C GLY A 153 -6.21 -3.47 13.08
N TRP A 154 -6.07 -4.28 12.05
CA TRP A 154 -6.21 -3.87 10.67
C TRP A 154 -7.64 -4.06 10.20
N ASP A 155 -8.06 -3.27 9.23
CA ASP A 155 -9.33 -3.43 8.53
C ASP A 155 -9.09 -4.05 7.16
N LEU A 156 -9.96 -4.97 6.72
CA LEU A 156 -9.98 -5.42 5.34
C LEU A 156 -10.86 -4.48 4.51
N GLU A 157 -10.23 -3.64 3.72
CA GLU A 157 -10.89 -2.64 2.88
C GLU A 157 -11.06 -3.12 1.43
N GLY A 158 -11.73 -2.30 0.62
CA GLY A 158 -11.94 -2.48 -0.80
C GLY A 158 -13.39 -2.80 -1.18
N ASP A 159 -13.59 -2.96 -2.49
CA ASP A 159 -14.89 -3.24 -3.08
C ASP A 159 -15.30 -4.71 -2.94
N ALA A 160 -16.62 -4.96 -3.03
CA ALA A 160 -17.20 -6.29 -3.10
C ALA A 160 -18.29 -6.39 -4.15
N LEU A 161 -18.49 -7.60 -4.66
CA LEU A 161 -19.62 -7.93 -5.52
C LEU A 161 -20.93 -7.97 -4.70
N LYS A 162 -22.03 -7.58 -5.31
CA LYS A 162 -23.36 -7.69 -4.68
C LYS A 162 -23.83 -9.17 -4.50
N ARG A 163 -23.36 -10.06 -5.40
CA ARG A 163 -23.68 -11.48 -5.39
C ARG A 163 -22.40 -12.31 -5.39
N ILE A 164 -22.49 -13.52 -4.86
CA ILE A 164 -21.38 -14.48 -4.91
C ILE A 164 -21.00 -14.77 -6.38
N PRO A 165 -19.72 -14.91 -6.72
CA PRO A 165 -19.29 -15.24 -8.07
C PRO A 165 -19.89 -16.58 -8.55
N ARG A 166 -20.03 -16.73 -9.86
CA ARG A 166 -20.46 -18.02 -10.45
C ARG A 166 -19.45 -19.11 -10.11
N GLY A 167 -19.96 -20.31 -9.86
CA GLY A 167 -19.16 -21.48 -9.49
C GLY A 167 -19.08 -21.76 -7.99
N TYR A 168 -19.56 -20.83 -7.14
CA TYR A 168 -19.62 -21.01 -5.68
C TYR A 168 -21.08 -21.08 -5.21
N ALA A 169 -21.33 -21.90 -4.18
CA ALA A 169 -22.66 -22.05 -3.58
C ALA A 169 -23.13 -20.75 -2.92
N ALA A 170 -24.41 -20.43 -3.02
CA ALA A 170 -24.94 -19.18 -2.48
C ALA A 170 -24.84 -19.09 -0.95
N ASP A 171 -24.84 -20.23 -0.27
CA ASP A 171 -24.71 -20.42 1.17
C ASP A 171 -23.30 -20.78 1.60
N HIS A 172 -22.29 -20.55 0.76
CA HIS A 172 -20.88 -20.82 1.07
C HIS A 172 -20.47 -20.13 2.38
N PRO A 173 -19.79 -20.82 3.34
CA PRO A 173 -19.43 -20.23 4.65
C PRO A 173 -18.58 -18.96 4.56
N LEU A 174 -17.82 -18.79 3.47
CA LEU A 174 -16.97 -17.63 3.18
C LEU A 174 -17.52 -16.79 2.02
N ALA A 175 -18.86 -16.74 1.86
CA ALA A 175 -19.50 -16.00 0.78
C ALA A 175 -19.08 -14.53 0.73
N ASP A 176 -18.88 -13.87 1.88
CA ASP A 176 -18.46 -12.48 1.97
C ASP A 176 -17.01 -12.30 1.49
N ASP A 177 -16.14 -13.22 1.82
CA ASP A 177 -14.73 -13.20 1.35
C ASP A 177 -14.65 -13.47 -0.16
N LEU A 178 -15.45 -14.41 -0.69
CA LEU A 178 -15.53 -14.69 -2.12
C LEU A 178 -16.09 -13.54 -2.95
N ARG A 179 -16.91 -12.66 -2.34
CA ARG A 179 -17.45 -11.45 -2.99
C ARG A 179 -16.41 -10.33 -3.11
N ARG A 180 -15.32 -10.35 -2.35
CA ARG A 180 -14.30 -9.30 -2.39
C ARG A 180 -13.74 -9.14 -3.80
N LYS A 181 -13.46 -7.88 -4.17
CA LYS A 181 -12.73 -7.49 -5.37
C LYS A 181 -11.30 -7.09 -5.05
N ASP A 182 -11.06 -6.69 -3.80
CA ASP A 182 -9.76 -6.28 -3.27
C ASP A 182 -9.44 -7.12 -2.03
N PHE A 183 -8.17 -7.45 -1.88
CA PHE A 183 -7.66 -8.21 -0.74
C PHE A 183 -6.56 -7.38 -0.09
N ILE A 184 -6.94 -6.26 0.52
CA ILE A 184 -6.03 -5.33 1.18
C ILE A 184 -6.42 -5.14 2.64
N ALA A 185 -5.43 -5.29 3.51
CA ALA A 185 -5.51 -4.89 4.90
C ALA A 185 -4.96 -3.47 5.04
N VAL A 186 -5.65 -2.63 5.80
CA VAL A 186 -5.28 -1.23 6.04
C VAL A 186 -5.19 -0.97 7.54
N ARG A 187 -4.11 -0.30 7.95
CA ARG A 187 -3.91 0.18 9.32
C ARG A 187 -3.79 1.69 9.29
N ARG A 188 -4.77 2.37 9.89
CA ARG A 188 -4.75 3.82 10.02
C ARG A 188 -3.71 4.26 11.05
N LEU A 189 -3.02 5.36 10.73
CA LEU A 189 -2.04 6.01 11.58
C LEU A 189 -2.38 7.49 11.69
N SER A 190 -1.75 8.19 12.64
CA SER A 190 -1.73 9.63 12.69
C SER A 190 -0.44 10.18 12.06
N GLU A 191 -0.45 11.46 11.67
CA GLU A 191 0.78 12.17 11.27
C GLU A 191 1.83 12.13 12.38
N GLN A 192 1.38 12.24 13.64
CA GLN A 192 2.25 12.17 14.81
C GLN A 192 3.00 10.83 14.89
N ASP A 193 2.36 9.72 14.54
CA ASP A 193 3.00 8.40 14.49
C ASP A 193 4.17 8.36 13.51
N VAL A 194 4.02 9.05 12.37
CA VAL A 194 5.03 9.07 11.30
C VAL A 194 6.24 9.94 11.65
N VAL A 195 6.02 11.07 12.34
CA VAL A 195 7.09 12.02 12.66
C VAL A 195 7.87 11.67 13.92
N GLN A 196 7.41 10.69 14.70
CA GLN A 196 8.13 10.20 15.87
C GLN A 196 9.45 9.53 15.49
N SER A 197 10.44 9.67 16.37
CA SER A 197 11.68 8.90 16.25
C SER A 197 11.39 7.41 16.28
N GLY A 198 12.08 6.62 15.42
CA GLY A 198 11.86 5.17 15.36
C GLY A 198 10.72 4.74 14.43
N PHE A 199 10.12 5.64 13.65
CA PHE A 199 9.04 5.27 12.72
C PHE A 199 9.44 4.15 11.74
N LEU A 200 10.69 4.09 11.28
CA LEU A 200 11.16 2.98 10.44
C LEU A 200 11.00 1.62 11.12
N GLN A 201 11.37 1.52 12.40
CA GLN A 201 11.20 0.28 13.16
C GLN A 201 9.71 -0.05 13.34
N ARG A 202 8.90 0.94 13.72
CA ARG A 202 7.46 0.77 13.85
C ARG A 202 6.81 0.33 12.53
N TYR A 203 7.19 0.92 11.40
CA TYR A 203 6.71 0.52 10.09
C TYR A 203 7.12 -0.91 9.74
N THR A 204 8.35 -1.30 10.09
CA THR A 204 8.83 -2.68 9.93
C THR A 204 7.96 -3.66 10.72
N ASP A 205 7.63 -3.34 11.96
CA ASP A 205 6.79 -4.19 12.80
C ASP A 205 5.35 -4.27 12.28
N LEU A 206 4.78 -3.15 11.81
CA LEU A 206 3.50 -3.13 11.12
C LEU A 206 3.50 -4.00 9.85
N CYS A 207 4.58 -4.02 9.07
CA CYS A 207 4.67 -4.89 7.89
C CYS A 207 4.79 -6.39 8.24
N ARG A 208 5.20 -6.75 9.47
CA ARG A 208 5.24 -8.13 9.94
C ARG A 208 3.87 -8.68 10.32
N GLU A 209 2.96 -7.84 10.79
CA GLU A 209 1.62 -8.25 11.24
C GLU A 209 0.82 -8.96 10.14
N PRO A 210 0.72 -8.45 8.88
CA PRO A 210 -0.04 -9.07 7.80
C PRO A 210 0.69 -10.21 7.06
N ILE A 211 1.82 -10.74 7.56
CA ILE A 211 2.61 -11.78 6.87
C ILE A 211 1.75 -12.99 6.46
N LYS A 212 0.80 -13.43 7.29
CA LYS A 212 -0.06 -14.58 6.95
C LYS A 212 -0.96 -14.27 5.75
N LEU A 213 -1.50 -13.06 5.68
CA LEU A 213 -2.28 -12.58 4.54
C LEU A 213 -1.42 -12.51 3.28
N MET A 214 -0.25 -11.88 3.39
CA MET A 214 0.68 -11.74 2.27
C MET A 214 1.12 -13.11 1.71
N LYS A 215 1.47 -14.06 2.60
CA LYS A 215 1.81 -15.44 2.21
C LYS A 215 0.64 -16.19 1.56
N PHE A 216 -0.59 -15.96 2.02
CA PHE A 216 -1.77 -16.55 1.39
C PHE A 216 -1.97 -16.00 -0.03
N LEU A 217 -1.84 -14.69 -0.20
CA LEU A 217 -2.03 -14.04 -1.50
C LEU A 217 -0.91 -14.39 -2.50
N THR A 218 0.35 -14.45 -2.06
CA THR A 218 1.45 -14.91 -2.94
C THR A 218 1.30 -16.37 -3.34
N GLU A 219 0.91 -17.27 -2.41
CA GLU A 219 0.61 -18.68 -2.73
C GLU A 219 -0.50 -18.80 -3.75
N ALA A 220 -1.59 -18.04 -3.62
CA ALA A 220 -2.70 -18.05 -4.56
C ALA A 220 -2.26 -17.71 -5.99
N LEU A 221 -1.25 -16.87 -6.12
CA LEU A 221 -0.69 -16.44 -7.41
C LEU A 221 0.51 -17.28 -7.88
N GLY A 222 0.89 -18.33 -7.13
CA GLY A 222 2.06 -19.13 -7.44
C GLY A 222 3.38 -18.35 -7.31
N LEU A 223 3.42 -17.31 -6.48
CA LEU A 223 4.59 -16.46 -6.26
C LEU A 223 5.34 -16.85 -4.98
N PRO A 224 6.67 -16.68 -4.92
CA PRO A 224 7.43 -16.82 -3.68
C PRO A 224 7.06 -15.67 -2.71
N PHE A 225 7.41 -15.90 -1.42
CA PHE A 225 7.23 -14.85 -0.40
C PHE A 225 8.52 -14.56 0.34
#